data_55d55bc855898d4968b3915b2b0e820d
#
_entry.id   55d55bc855898d4968b3915b2b0e820d
#
_cell.length_a   1.000
_cell.length_b   1.000
_cell.length_c   1.000
_cell.angle_alpha   90.00
_cell.angle_beta   90.00
_cell.angle_gamma   90.00
#
_symmetry.space_group_name_H-M   'P 1'
#
loop_
_entity.id
_entity.type
_entity.pdbx_description
1 polymer ?
#
loop_
_entity_poly.entity_id
_entity_poly.type
_entity_poly.pdbx_seq_one_letter_code
_entity_poly.pdbx_strand_id
1 'polypeptide(L)'
;MGQPVVHFEVIGKDPEKLRGYYGNLFGWEFDTSAPVSNAVSQPGNYGFVNRNTTSDGTGIPGGVGGGADYDGYAIFYVGVLNVEAALQKAERLGGIRQMGPEKNPEANLVVGHFTDPEGHLIGVAGPE
;
A
#
# COMPACT_ATOMS: atom_id res chain seq x y z
N MET A 1 -2.82 -23.07 3.43
CA MET A 1 -3.62 -21.85 3.61
C MET A 1 -2.96 -20.68 2.91
N GLY A 2 -3.74 -19.93 2.17
CA GLY A 2 -3.24 -18.74 1.49
C GLY A 2 -3.03 -17.58 2.44
N GLN A 3 -2.11 -16.69 2.09
CA GLN A 3 -1.89 -15.45 2.81
C GLN A 3 -2.93 -14.41 2.38
N PRO A 4 -3.42 -13.55 3.30
CA PRO A 4 -4.53 -12.65 3.00
C PRO A 4 -4.07 -11.38 2.30
N VAL A 5 -4.96 -10.80 1.48
CA VAL A 5 -4.83 -9.40 1.06
C VAL A 5 -5.26 -8.53 2.24
N VAL A 6 -4.38 -7.61 2.68
CA VAL A 6 -4.59 -6.85 3.92
C VAL A 6 -4.70 -5.34 3.73
N HIS A 7 -4.36 -4.82 2.55
CA HIS A 7 -4.32 -3.38 2.30
C HIS A 7 -4.39 -3.10 0.81
N PHE A 8 -5.07 -2.03 0.42
CA PHE A 8 -5.00 -1.51 -0.94
C PHE A 8 -4.35 -0.12 -0.91
N GLU A 9 -3.83 0.33 -2.04
CA GLU A 9 -3.17 1.63 -2.09
C GLU A 9 -3.29 2.24 -3.47
N VAL A 10 -3.57 3.53 -3.52
CA VAL A 10 -3.55 4.31 -4.75
C VAL A 10 -2.59 5.48 -4.54
N ILE A 11 -1.57 5.55 -5.37
CA ILE A 11 -0.56 6.62 -5.32
C ILE A 11 -0.69 7.46 -6.58
N GLY A 12 -0.65 8.78 -6.42
CA GLY A 12 -0.68 9.70 -7.54
C GLY A 12 0.08 10.98 -7.26
N LYS A 13 0.21 11.81 -8.29
CA LYS A 13 0.99 13.05 -8.19
C LYS A 13 0.26 14.17 -7.47
N ASP A 14 -1.07 14.10 -7.41
CA ASP A 14 -1.91 15.04 -6.67
C ASP A 14 -2.81 14.26 -5.70
N PRO A 15 -2.25 13.85 -4.54
CA PRO A 15 -2.98 12.99 -3.61
C PRO A 15 -4.21 13.67 -2.97
N GLU A 16 -4.17 14.98 -2.77
CA GLU A 16 -5.31 15.70 -2.24
C GLU A 16 -6.51 15.63 -3.20
N LYS A 17 -6.25 15.83 -4.49
CA LYS A 17 -7.28 15.72 -5.52
C LYS A 17 -7.83 14.30 -5.62
N LEU A 18 -6.95 13.29 -5.53
CA LEU A 18 -7.37 11.88 -5.51
C LEU A 18 -8.25 11.57 -4.32
N ARG A 19 -7.89 12.03 -3.13
CA ARG A 19 -8.70 11.81 -1.93
C ARG A 19 -10.07 12.46 -2.07
N GLY A 20 -10.12 13.67 -2.62
CA GLY A 20 -11.40 14.33 -2.90
C GLY A 20 -12.27 13.54 -3.87
N TYR A 21 -11.66 13.01 -4.92
CA TYR A 21 -12.36 12.20 -5.90
C TYR A 21 -12.97 10.93 -5.29
N TYR A 22 -12.15 10.15 -4.61
CA TYR A 22 -12.62 8.88 -4.02
C TYR A 22 -13.54 9.11 -2.82
N GLY A 23 -13.31 10.17 -2.05
CA GLY A 23 -14.21 10.53 -0.97
C GLY A 23 -15.60 10.88 -1.47
N ASN A 24 -15.69 11.66 -2.56
CA ASN A 24 -16.96 12.01 -3.17
C ASN A 24 -17.65 10.82 -3.82
N LEU A 25 -16.85 9.97 -4.49
CA LEU A 25 -17.40 8.83 -5.24
C LEU A 25 -17.87 7.70 -4.32
N PHE A 26 -17.07 7.36 -3.32
CA PHE A 26 -17.29 6.18 -2.48
C PHE A 26 -17.66 6.49 -1.03
N GLY A 27 -17.62 7.77 -0.64
CA GLY A 27 -17.86 8.15 0.75
C GLY A 27 -16.72 7.80 1.70
N TRP A 28 -15.51 7.56 1.17
CA TRP A 28 -14.37 7.25 2.02
C TRP A 28 -13.92 8.46 2.82
N GLU A 29 -13.59 8.22 4.10
CA GLU A 29 -13.02 9.22 4.98
C GLU A 29 -11.56 8.90 5.22
N PHE A 30 -10.70 9.93 5.11
CA PHE A 30 -9.26 9.75 5.13
C PHE A 30 -8.63 10.33 6.40
N ASP A 31 -7.73 9.56 7.01
CA ASP A 31 -6.88 10.02 8.09
C ASP A 31 -5.46 10.23 7.55
N THR A 32 -5.03 11.49 7.51
CA THR A 32 -3.69 11.87 7.03
C THR A 32 -2.68 12.09 8.16
N SER A 33 -3.06 11.85 9.40
CA SER A 33 -2.19 12.09 10.57
C SER A 33 -1.20 10.97 10.84
N ALA A 34 -1.45 9.77 10.30
CA ALA A 34 -0.58 8.62 10.56
C ALA A 34 0.68 8.67 9.68
N PRO A 35 1.83 8.20 10.22
CA PRO A 35 3.07 8.21 9.46
C PRO A 35 3.10 7.16 8.35
N VAL A 36 3.89 7.43 7.32
CA VAL A 36 4.11 6.53 6.19
C VAL A 36 5.57 6.65 5.74
N SER A 37 6.11 5.59 5.13
CA SER A 37 7.46 5.62 4.57
C SER A 37 7.53 6.59 3.39
N ASN A 38 8.62 7.36 3.30
CA ASN A 38 8.90 8.24 2.16
C ASN A 38 9.02 7.48 0.83
N ALA A 39 9.31 6.19 0.88
CA ALA A 39 9.35 5.36 -0.32
C ALA A 39 7.97 5.17 -0.94
N VAL A 40 6.91 5.33 -0.15
CA VAL A 40 5.52 5.12 -0.57
C VAL A 40 4.84 6.44 -0.90
N SER A 41 5.01 7.47 -0.07
CA SER A 41 4.29 8.73 -0.21
C SER A 41 5.05 9.87 0.45
N GLN A 42 4.79 11.08 0.00
CA GLN A 42 5.22 12.27 0.70
C GLN A 42 4.56 12.29 2.09
N PRO A 43 5.32 12.55 3.17
CA PRO A 43 4.76 12.62 4.52
C PRO A 43 3.62 13.65 4.62
N GLY A 44 2.56 13.26 5.31
CA GLY A 44 1.38 14.11 5.48
C GLY A 44 0.36 14.04 4.34
N ASN A 45 0.71 13.37 3.24
CA ASN A 45 -0.16 13.28 2.06
C ASN A 45 -0.80 11.90 1.86
N TYR A 46 -0.57 10.97 2.77
CA TYR A 46 -1.18 9.64 2.69
C TYR A 46 -2.41 9.59 3.59
N GLY A 47 -3.57 9.42 2.99
CA GLY A 47 -4.82 9.28 3.73
C GLY A 47 -5.19 7.81 3.89
N PHE A 48 -5.28 7.34 5.14
CA PHE A 48 -5.69 5.97 5.45
C PHE A 48 -7.20 5.85 5.46
N VAL A 49 -7.70 4.79 4.83
CA VAL A 49 -9.13 4.43 4.80
C VAL A 49 -9.30 3.20 5.68
N ASN A 50 -10.11 3.33 6.73
CA ASN A 50 -10.41 2.22 7.61
C ASN A 50 -11.42 1.28 6.93
N ARG A 51 -11.31 -0.04 7.17
CA ARG A 51 -12.29 -1.01 6.65
C ARG A 51 -13.72 -0.74 7.14
N ASN A 52 -13.89 0.01 8.23
CA ASN A 52 -15.19 0.41 8.74
C ASN A 52 -15.90 1.45 7.85
N THR A 53 -15.27 1.88 6.76
CA THR A 53 -15.93 2.72 5.75
C THR A 53 -16.96 1.93 4.93
N THR A 54 -16.94 0.61 4.99
CA THR A 54 -17.98 -0.21 4.36
C THR A 54 -19.19 -0.34 5.29
N SER A 55 -20.38 -0.46 4.71
CA SER A 55 -21.64 -0.48 5.48
C SER A 55 -21.75 -1.66 6.45
N ASP A 56 -21.04 -2.75 6.19
CA ASP A 56 -21.06 -3.97 7.02
C ASP A 56 -19.73 -4.24 7.73
N GLY A 57 -18.74 -3.34 7.57
CA GLY A 57 -17.45 -3.49 8.22
C GLY A 57 -16.54 -4.58 7.63
N THR A 58 -16.87 -5.14 6.47
CA THR A 58 -16.11 -6.24 5.87
C THR A 58 -15.07 -5.79 4.84
N GLY A 59 -14.95 -4.48 4.59
CA GLY A 59 -14.00 -3.95 3.61
C GLY A 59 -12.54 -4.12 4.04
N ILE A 60 -11.65 -4.00 3.07
CA ILE A 60 -10.20 -4.01 3.29
C ILE A 60 -9.75 -2.57 3.57
N PRO A 61 -8.92 -2.32 4.59
CA PRO A 61 -8.36 -0.98 4.80
C PRO A 61 -7.38 -0.64 3.68
N GLY A 62 -7.16 0.64 3.47
CA GLY A 62 -6.26 1.06 2.41
C GLY A 62 -5.77 2.49 2.60
N GLY A 63 -5.22 3.03 1.53
CA GLY A 63 -4.73 4.38 1.55
C GLY A 63 -4.66 5.01 0.17
N VAL A 64 -4.71 6.33 0.17
CA VAL A 64 -4.52 7.16 -1.03
C VAL A 64 -3.52 8.24 -0.70
N GLY A 65 -2.42 8.27 -1.44
CA GLY A 65 -1.33 9.20 -1.15
C GLY A 65 -0.48 9.52 -2.37
N GLY A 66 0.77 9.88 -2.12
CA GLY A 66 1.73 10.20 -3.16
C GLY A 66 2.34 11.58 -3.00
N GLY A 67 2.49 12.26 -4.12
CA GLY A 67 3.11 13.58 -4.23
C GLY A 67 3.67 13.79 -5.63
N ALA A 68 4.15 15.02 -5.91
CA ALA A 68 4.60 15.39 -7.24
C ALA A 68 5.74 14.52 -7.78
N ASP A 69 6.57 13.97 -6.89
CA ASP A 69 7.74 13.16 -7.24
C ASP A 69 7.47 11.66 -7.22
N TYR A 70 6.21 11.25 -7.08
CA TYR A 70 5.83 9.83 -7.00
C TYR A 70 5.12 9.41 -8.27
N ASP A 71 5.53 8.26 -8.81
CA ASP A 71 4.85 7.66 -9.96
C ASP A 71 3.53 7.04 -9.50
N GLY A 72 2.49 7.21 -10.30
CA GLY A 72 1.17 6.71 -9.97
C GLY A 72 1.03 5.20 -10.13
N TYR A 73 0.29 4.58 -9.22
CA TYR A 73 -0.07 3.16 -9.29
C TYR A 73 -1.25 2.85 -8.39
N ALA A 74 -1.88 1.73 -8.64
CA ALA A 74 -2.80 1.09 -7.70
C ALA A 74 -2.27 -0.31 -7.41
N ILE A 75 -2.31 -0.73 -6.15
CA ILE A 75 -1.69 -1.97 -5.70
C ILE A 75 -2.51 -2.57 -4.56
N PHE A 76 -2.43 -3.88 -4.39
CA PHE A 76 -2.85 -4.51 -3.13
C PHE A 76 -1.64 -5.13 -2.44
N TYR A 77 -1.71 -5.23 -1.12
CA TYR A 77 -0.65 -5.82 -0.29
C TYR A 77 -1.13 -7.14 0.28
N VAL A 78 -0.29 -8.16 0.17
CA VAL A 78 -0.51 -9.46 0.81
C VAL A 78 0.22 -9.47 2.15
N GLY A 79 -0.45 -9.91 3.21
CA GLY A 79 0.15 -10.01 4.55
C GLY A 79 1.10 -11.19 4.62
N VAL A 80 2.35 -10.92 5.03
CA VAL A 80 3.41 -11.93 5.16
C VAL A 80 4.10 -11.74 6.52
N LEU A 81 4.80 -12.77 7.00
CA LEU A 81 5.55 -12.67 8.26
C LEU A 81 6.86 -11.91 8.09
N ASN A 82 7.55 -12.12 6.95
CA ASN A 82 8.84 -11.49 6.68
C ASN A 82 8.89 -11.04 5.22
N VAL A 83 9.03 -9.73 5.02
CA VAL A 83 8.96 -9.11 3.70
C VAL A 83 10.17 -9.48 2.84
N GLU A 84 11.39 -9.46 3.41
CA GLU A 84 12.58 -9.83 2.65
C GLU A 84 12.49 -11.28 2.15
N ALA A 85 12.03 -12.19 2.99
CA ALA A 85 11.86 -13.59 2.61
C ALA A 85 10.82 -13.74 1.48
N ALA A 86 9.72 -12.99 1.55
CA ALA A 86 8.69 -13.01 0.52
C ALA A 86 9.21 -12.46 -0.80
N LEU A 87 9.97 -11.36 -0.78
CA LEU A 87 10.56 -10.78 -1.98
C LEU A 87 11.58 -11.72 -2.63
N GLN A 88 12.43 -12.38 -1.83
CA GLN A 88 13.37 -13.38 -2.34
C GLN A 88 12.65 -14.54 -3.01
N LYS A 89 11.56 -15.00 -2.39
CA LYS A 89 10.77 -16.09 -2.99
C LYS A 89 10.12 -15.65 -4.29
N ALA A 90 9.58 -14.42 -4.33
CA ALA A 90 9.01 -13.86 -5.56
C ALA A 90 10.05 -13.85 -6.69
N GLU A 91 11.28 -13.43 -6.38
CA GLU A 91 12.38 -13.41 -7.34
C GLU A 91 12.72 -14.83 -7.84
N ARG A 92 12.80 -15.81 -6.93
CA ARG A 92 13.06 -17.20 -7.33
C ARG A 92 11.98 -17.78 -8.23
N LEU A 93 10.75 -17.29 -8.10
CA LEU A 93 9.61 -17.78 -8.90
C LEU A 93 9.39 -16.98 -10.19
N GLY A 94 10.31 -16.05 -10.52
CA GLY A 94 10.26 -15.33 -11.79
C GLY A 94 9.77 -13.88 -11.71
N GLY A 95 9.49 -13.38 -10.52
CA GLY A 95 9.15 -11.98 -10.32
C GLY A 95 10.36 -11.08 -10.22
N ILE A 96 10.15 -9.78 -10.22
CA ILE A 96 11.21 -8.78 -10.15
C ILE A 96 10.93 -7.83 -8.99
N ARG A 97 11.88 -7.73 -8.05
CA ARG A 97 11.77 -6.79 -6.94
C ARG A 97 11.76 -5.36 -7.47
N GLN A 98 10.84 -4.54 -6.99
CA GLN A 98 10.72 -3.13 -7.37
C GLN A 98 11.10 -2.20 -6.22
N MET A 99 10.81 -2.59 -4.97
CA MET A 99 11.07 -1.73 -3.83
C MET A 99 11.08 -2.57 -2.55
N GLY A 100 11.96 -2.21 -1.63
CA GLY A 100 11.93 -2.74 -0.27
C GLY A 100 12.90 -3.89 0.00
N PRO A 101 12.94 -4.33 1.24
CA PRO A 101 12.04 -3.94 2.36
C PRO A 101 12.17 -2.49 2.78
N GLU A 102 11.06 -1.82 2.99
CA GLU A 102 11.00 -0.47 3.51
C GLU A 102 10.19 -0.46 4.81
N LYS A 103 10.79 0.09 5.87
CA LYS A 103 10.16 0.14 7.17
C LYS A 103 9.41 1.46 7.36
N ASN A 104 8.18 1.38 7.88
CA ASN A 104 7.48 2.57 8.33
C ASN A 104 8.20 3.10 9.58
N PRO A 105 8.61 4.39 9.61
CA PRO A 105 9.48 4.91 10.66
C PRO A 105 8.89 4.86 12.08
N GLU A 106 7.56 4.83 12.20
CA GLU A 106 6.91 4.90 13.51
C GLU A 106 5.94 3.74 13.77
N ALA A 107 5.92 2.74 12.90
CA ALA A 107 5.07 1.57 13.05
C ALA A 107 5.90 0.30 12.90
N ASN A 108 5.42 -0.79 13.48
CA ASN A 108 6.05 -2.10 13.31
C ASN A 108 5.53 -2.72 12.00
N LEU A 109 5.89 -2.07 10.89
CA LEU A 109 5.40 -2.42 9.57
C LEU A 109 6.53 -2.29 8.56
N VAL A 110 6.71 -3.34 7.76
CA VAL A 110 7.65 -3.37 6.64
C VAL A 110 6.85 -3.65 5.39
N VAL A 111 7.19 -2.99 4.29
CA VAL A 111 6.53 -3.19 3.00
C VAL A 111 7.55 -3.45 1.90
N GLY A 112 7.10 -4.09 0.84
CA GLY A 112 7.89 -4.29 -0.36
C GLY A 112 7.00 -4.40 -1.58
N HIS A 113 7.59 -4.15 -2.74
CA HIS A 113 6.90 -4.25 -4.03
C HIS A 113 7.68 -5.16 -4.96
N PHE A 114 6.96 -5.91 -5.76
CA PHE A 114 7.54 -6.69 -6.86
C PHE A 114 6.57 -6.71 -8.04
N THR A 115 7.08 -7.03 -9.21
CA THR A 115 6.22 -7.36 -10.34
C THR A 115 6.19 -8.87 -10.52
N ASP A 116 5.01 -9.41 -10.81
CA ASP A 116 4.84 -10.82 -11.09
C ASP A 116 5.39 -11.17 -12.49
N PRO A 117 5.41 -12.44 -12.91
CA PRO A 117 5.96 -12.81 -14.21
C PRO A 117 5.30 -12.14 -15.43
N GLU A 118 4.13 -11.57 -15.28
CA GLU A 118 3.46 -10.81 -16.34
C GLU A 118 3.57 -9.30 -16.18
N GLY A 119 4.29 -8.82 -15.15
CA GLY A 119 4.55 -7.41 -14.94
C GLY A 119 3.54 -6.67 -14.09
N HIS A 120 2.64 -7.36 -13.39
CA HIS A 120 1.69 -6.71 -12.48
C HIS A 120 2.39 -6.33 -11.18
N LEU A 121 2.15 -5.11 -10.72
CA LEU A 121 2.74 -4.61 -9.46
C LEU A 121 1.94 -5.13 -8.28
N ILE A 122 2.62 -5.82 -7.36
CA ILE A 122 2.04 -6.43 -6.18
C ILE A 122 2.85 -6.03 -4.96
N GLY A 123 2.17 -5.83 -3.82
CA GLY A 123 2.82 -5.49 -2.56
C GLY A 123 2.78 -6.62 -1.55
N VAL A 124 3.75 -6.60 -0.65
CA VAL A 124 3.79 -7.44 0.55
C VAL A 124 3.99 -6.55 1.76
N ALA A 125 3.36 -6.92 2.88
CA ALA A 125 3.44 -6.15 4.12
C ALA A 125 3.47 -7.11 5.30
N GLY A 126 4.28 -6.78 6.31
CA GLY A 126 4.40 -7.60 7.50
C GLY A 126 5.18 -6.91 8.61
N PRO A 127 5.35 -7.59 9.78
CA PRO A 127 6.07 -7.00 10.91
C PRO A 127 7.59 -6.96 10.73
N GLU A 128 8.12 -7.77 9.84
CA GLU A 128 9.55 -7.86 9.55
C GLU A 128 9.82 -7.80 8.05
#